data_963b315d7f32d50f749242c9c5091160
#
_entry.id   963b315d7f32d50f749242c9c5091160
#
_cell.length_a   1.000
_cell.length_b   1.000
_cell.length_c   1.000
_cell.angle_alpha   90.00
_cell.angle_beta   90.00
_cell.angle_gamma   90.00
#
_symmetry.space_group_name_H-M   'P 1'
#
loop_
_entity.id
_entity.type
_entity.pdbx_description
1 polymer ?
#
loop_
_entity_poly.entity_id
_entity_poly.type
_entity_poly.pdbx_seq_one_letter_code
_entity_poly.pdbx_strand_id
1 'polypeptide(L)'
;MDYPAPNPIAVLRGGNHPRQYHLGDMARDTVGLLDALGYRDAHLVGISMGGMIAQTVAAQYPGRVRTLTSIMSNTGAPRIGRPAPSTWWRMATARPPRNRMEAIDGAVKIFKHIGSHGYPFDEGWVREKAGVAWDRDPTSDGVTRQLAGVFASGDRTAEIGAIEVPTLVIHGDRDRMVHPTGGVATARAIPRAKFVTMPGMGHDLPFGAWGRILDLIADHTAPASVVTATNQEQA
;
A
#
# COMPACT_ATOMS: atom_id res chain seq x y z
N MET A 1 -2.22 18.72 12.43
CA MET A 1 -3.14 17.87 13.25
C MET A 1 -2.85 18.19 14.71
N ASP A 2 -3.84 18.74 15.41
CA ASP A 2 -3.66 19.36 16.74
C ASP A 2 -3.97 18.41 17.91
N TYR A 3 -3.77 17.10 17.73
CA TYR A 3 -3.91 16.14 18.81
C TYR A 3 -2.64 15.30 18.96
N PRO A 4 -2.30 14.88 20.21
CA PRO A 4 -1.10 14.09 20.46
C PRO A 4 -1.14 12.77 19.69
N ALA A 5 0.04 12.24 19.32
CA ALA A 5 0.12 10.94 18.70
C ALA A 5 -0.54 9.88 19.60
N PRO A 6 -1.36 8.98 19.05
CA PRO A 6 -2.03 7.98 19.86
C PRO A 6 -1.01 7.01 20.46
N ASN A 7 -1.33 6.47 21.65
CA ASN A 7 -0.47 5.47 22.26
C ASN A 7 -0.44 4.20 21.39
N PRO A 8 0.74 3.73 20.92
CA PRO A 8 0.85 2.57 20.04
C PRO A 8 0.18 1.30 20.62
N ILE A 9 0.28 1.08 21.93
CA ILE A 9 -0.34 -0.09 22.59
C ILE A 9 -1.87 0.03 22.56
N ALA A 10 -2.41 1.23 22.76
CA ALA A 10 -3.86 1.46 22.68
C ALA A 10 -4.36 1.21 21.24
N VAL A 11 -3.63 1.69 20.22
CA VAL A 11 -3.94 1.45 18.81
C VAL A 11 -3.95 -0.05 18.48
N LEU A 12 -2.94 -0.79 18.92
CA LEU A 12 -2.87 -2.24 18.71
C LEU A 12 -3.99 -3.02 19.40
N ARG A 13 -4.60 -2.45 20.45
CA ARG A 13 -5.76 -3.01 21.16
C ARG A 13 -7.11 -2.50 20.63
N GLY A 14 -7.12 -1.79 19.50
CA GLY A 14 -8.33 -1.23 18.90
C GLY A 14 -8.86 0.04 19.57
N GLY A 15 -8.05 0.69 20.41
CA GLY A 15 -8.38 1.99 21.01
C GLY A 15 -8.28 3.10 19.97
N ASN A 16 -9.41 3.79 19.70
CA ASN A 16 -9.48 4.92 18.77
C ASN A 16 -9.64 6.23 19.56
N HIS A 17 -8.96 7.27 19.07
CA HIS A 17 -9.21 8.63 19.52
C HIS A 17 -10.43 9.21 18.80
N PRO A 18 -11.33 10.00 19.42
CA PRO A 18 -12.51 10.58 18.76
C PRO A 18 -12.22 11.42 17.51
N ARG A 19 -11.01 11.99 17.43
CA ARG A 19 -10.52 12.73 16.24
C ARG A 19 -9.53 11.93 15.42
N GLN A 20 -9.63 10.59 15.45
CA GLN A 20 -8.74 9.73 14.70
C GLN A 20 -8.89 9.96 13.21
N TYR A 21 -7.77 10.18 12.55
CA TYR A 21 -7.64 10.26 11.10
C TYR A 21 -7.83 8.86 10.49
N HIS A 22 -8.61 8.77 9.43
CA HIS A 22 -8.97 7.52 8.75
C HIS A 22 -8.41 7.47 7.32
N LEU A 23 -8.45 6.31 6.68
CA LEU A 23 -8.08 6.19 5.27
C LEU A 23 -8.97 7.05 4.35
N GLY A 24 -10.23 7.27 4.73
CA GLY A 24 -11.11 8.21 4.02
C GLY A 24 -10.64 9.65 4.04
N ASP A 25 -10.00 10.10 5.13
CA ASP A 25 -9.40 11.44 5.19
C ASP A 25 -8.18 11.52 4.26
N MET A 26 -7.32 10.47 4.25
CA MET A 26 -6.17 10.38 3.36
C MET A 26 -6.60 10.31 1.88
N ALA A 27 -7.71 9.64 1.60
CA ALA A 27 -8.31 9.62 0.27
C ALA A 27 -8.78 11.02 -0.17
N ARG A 28 -9.41 11.77 0.74
CA ARG A 28 -9.82 13.16 0.49
C ARG A 28 -8.62 14.07 0.24
N ASP A 29 -7.54 13.92 1.01
CA ASP A 29 -6.29 14.66 0.80
C ASP A 29 -5.69 14.34 -0.59
N THR A 30 -5.74 13.07 -1.02
CA THR A 30 -5.29 12.64 -2.35
C THR A 30 -6.10 13.31 -3.45
N VAL A 31 -7.43 13.35 -3.32
CA VAL A 31 -8.32 14.05 -4.28
C VAL A 31 -8.06 15.55 -4.26
N GLY A 32 -7.91 16.15 -3.08
CA GLY A 32 -7.54 17.57 -2.95
C GLY A 32 -6.21 17.91 -3.63
N LEU A 33 -5.23 16.99 -3.61
CA LEU A 33 -3.98 17.17 -4.35
C LEU A 33 -4.21 17.14 -5.87
N LEU A 34 -5.07 16.26 -6.39
CA LEU A 34 -5.44 16.26 -7.80
C LEU A 34 -6.10 17.58 -8.21
N ASP A 35 -6.98 18.11 -7.36
CA ASP A 35 -7.63 19.41 -7.60
C ASP A 35 -6.62 20.55 -7.61
N ALA A 36 -5.70 20.58 -6.64
CA ALA A 36 -4.67 21.62 -6.55
C ALA A 36 -3.70 21.60 -7.75
N LEU A 37 -3.49 20.42 -8.36
CA LEU A 37 -2.66 20.24 -9.54
C LEU A 37 -3.44 20.39 -10.87
N GLY A 38 -4.76 20.62 -10.82
CA GLY A 38 -5.61 20.76 -11.99
C GLY A 38 -5.89 19.45 -12.73
N TYR A 39 -5.67 18.29 -12.10
CA TYR A 39 -5.98 16.99 -12.71
C TYR A 39 -7.41 16.56 -12.40
N ARG A 40 -8.16 16.28 -13.46
CA ARG A 40 -9.52 15.76 -13.34
C ARG A 40 -9.56 14.34 -12.78
N ASP A 41 -8.68 13.48 -13.27
CA ASP A 41 -8.57 12.07 -12.94
C ASP A 41 -7.13 11.57 -13.14
N ALA A 42 -6.81 10.41 -12.56
CA ALA A 42 -5.48 9.82 -12.65
C ALA A 42 -5.51 8.29 -12.65
N HIS A 43 -4.43 7.67 -13.13
CA HIS A 43 -4.10 6.29 -12.81
C HIS A 43 -3.49 6.26 -11.41
N LEU A 44 -4.05 5.48 -10.49
CA LEU A 44 -3.54 5.40 -9.12
C LEU A 44 -2.72 4.13 -8.93
N VAL A 45 -1.49 4.30 -8.45
CA VAL A 45 -0.60 3.21 -8.03
C VAL A 45 -0.30 3.39 -6.56
N GLY A 46 -0.75 2.45 -5.73
CA GLY A 46 -0.56 2.51 -4.30
C GLY A 46 0.15 1.28 -3.75
N ILE A 47 1.11 1.49 -2.84
CA ILE A 47 1.93 0.45 -2.21
C ILE A 47 1.58 0.36 -0.74
N SER A 48 1.32 -0.84 -0.21
CA SER A 48 1.02 -1.08 1.20
C SER A 48 -0.14 -0.20 1.68
N MET A 49 0.05 0.69 2.65
CA MET A 49 -0.95 1.68 3.07
C MET A 49 -1.39 2.59 1.91
N GLY A 50 -0.48 2.98 1.01
CA GLY A 50 -0.82 3.72 -0.20
C GLY A 50 -1.79 2.95 -1.11
N GLY A 51 -1.70 1.61 -1.14
CA GLY A 51 -2.68 0.76 -1.81
C GLY A 51 -4.04 0.80 -1.12
N MET A 52 -4.10 0.84 0.21
CA MET A 52 -5.36 1.01 0.96
C MET A 52 -5.99 2.38 0.66
N ILE A 53 -5.18 3.44 0.62
CA ILE A 53 -5.65 4.80 0.27
C ILE A 53 -6.18 4.82 -1.16
N ALA A 54 -5.43 4.27 -2.13
CA ALA A 54 -5.84 4.23 -3.53
C ALA A 54 -7.14 3.42 -3.74
N GLN A 55 -7.31 2.31 -3.02
CA GLN A 55 -8.57 1.54 -2.96
C GLN A 55 -9.73 2.42 -2.45
N THR A 56 -9.51 3.16 -1.36
CA THR A 56 -10.52 4.05 -0.78
C THR A 56 -10.86 5.21 -1.74
N VAL A 57 -9.87 5.79 -2.42
CA VAL A 57 -10.12 6.80 -3.47
C VAL A 57 -10.98 6.20 -4.59
N ALA A 58 -10.61 5.00 -5.09
CA ALA A 58 -11.35 4.37 -6.18
C ALA A 58 -12.80 4.02 -5.80
N ALA A 59 -13.04 3.66 -4.54
CA ALA A 59 -14.39 3.35 -4.04
C ALA A 59 -15.23 4.60 -3.79
N GLN A 60 -14.65 5.63 -3.16
CA GLN A 60 -15.39 6.83 -2.74
C GLN A 60 -15.45 7.93 -3.82
N TYR A 61 -14.48 7.95 -4.74
CA TYR A 61 -14.34 8.96 -5.79
C TYR A 61 -14.10 8.33 -7.18
N PRO A 62 -14.99 7.44 -7.66
CA PRO A 62 -14.73 6.65 -8.89
C PRO A 62 -14.46 7.53 -10.12
N GLY A 63 -15.08 8.70 -10.22
CA GLY A 63 -14.84 9.65 -11.32
C GLY A 63 -13.46 10.32 -11.31
N ARG A 64 -12.64 10.07 -10.29
CA ARG A 64 -11.28 10.62 -10.16
C ARG A 64 -10.19 9.60 -10.48
N VAL A 65 -10.57 8.34 -10.79
CA VAL A 65 -9.63 7.23 -11.00
C VAL A 65 -9.87 6.58 -12.35
N ARG A 66 -8.83 6.52 -13.18
CA ARG A 66 -8.85 5.82 -14.46
C ARG A 66 -8.60 4.32 -14.29
N THR A 67 -7.56 3.97 -13.55
CA THR A 67 -7.22 2.60 -13.17
C THR A 67 -6.64 2.58 -11.77
N LEU A 68 -6.79 1.46 -11.09
CA LEU A 68 -6.20 1.20 -9.77
C LEU A 68 -5.13 0.11 -9.89
N THR A 69 -3.93 0.37 -9.40
CA THR A 69 -2.91 -0.66 -9.12
C THR A 69 -2.64 -0.69 -7.61
N SER A 70 -2.96 -1.81 -6.97
CA SER A 70 -2.77 -2.02 -5.53
C SER A 70 -1.66 -3.05 -5.29
N ILE A 71 -0.54 -2.61 -4.71
CA ILE A 71 0.65 -3.43 -4.51
C ILE A 71 0.83 -3.74 -3.03
N MET A 72 1.02 -5.02 -2.65
CA MET A 72 1.26 -5.53 -1.29
C MET A 72 0.36 -4.90 -0.21
N SER A 73 -0.94 -4.81 -0.50
CA SER A 73 -1.96 -4.20 0.37
C SER A 73 -3.02 -5.22 0.81
N ASN A 74 -4.02 -4.77 1.57
CA ASN A 74 -5.13 -5.61 2.02
C ASN A 74 -6.45 -4.84 2.14
N THR A 75 -7.52 -5.56 2.49
CA THR A 75 -8.87 -5.01 2.70
C THR A 75 -9.10 -4.48 4.11
N GLY A 76 -8.23 -4.80 5.07
CA GLY A 76 -8.46 -4.58 6.49
C GLY A 76 -9.34 -5.64 7.17
N ALA A 77 -9.81 -6.66 6.44
CA ALA A 77 -10.63 -7.73 6.99
C ALA A 77 -9.92 -8.49 8.12
N PRO A 78 -10.64 -8.86 9.20
CA PRO A 78 -10.06 -9.56 10.33
C PRO A 78 -9.39 -10.88 9.90
N ARG A 79 -8.19 -11.13 10.43
CA ARG A 79 -7.38 -12.33 10.15
C ARG A 79 -6.83 -12.48 8.73
N ILE A 80 -7.11 -11.53 7.83
CA ILE A 80 -6.60 -11.51 6.46
C ILE A 80 -5.41 -10.55 6.36
N GLY A 81 -4.37 -10.92 5.62
CA GLY A 81 -3.20 -10.06 5.42
C GLY A 81 -2.42 -9.73 6.71
N ARG A 82 -2.53 -10.54 7.76
CA ARG A 82 -1.83 -10.27 9.02
C ARG A 82 -0.33 -10.43 8.88
N PRO A 83 0.45 -9.60 9.56
CA PRO A 83 1.88 -9.79 9.66
C PRO A 83 2.24 -11.18 10.21
N ALA A 84 3.36 -11.73 9.78
CA ALA A 84 3.91 -12.95 10.36
C ALA A 84 4.13 -12.78 11.88
N PRO A 85 4.00 -13.83 12.70
CA PRO A 85 4.19 -13.74 14.15
C PRO A 85 5.54 -13.13 14.54
N SER A 86 6.61 -13.46 13.79
CA SER A 86 7.94 -12.88 13.98
C SER A 86 8.00 -11.38 13.66
N THR A 87 7.22 -10.90 12.71
CA THR A 87 7.09 -9.48 12.38
C THR A 87 6.32 -8.75 13.49
N TRP A 88 5.21 -9.33 13.95
CA TRP A 88 4.47 -8.81 15.11
C TRP A 88 5.36 -8.65 16.35
N TRP A 89 6.13 -9.68 16.68
CA TRP A 89 7.06 -9.62 17.81
C TRP A 89 8.08 -8.49 17.67
N ARG A 90 8.68 -8.35 16.47
CA ARG A 90 9.63 -7.26 16.18
C ARG A 90 9.00 -5.88 16.33
N MET A 91 7.78 -5.70 15.81
CA MET A 91 7.06 -4.42 15.94
C MET A 91 6.69 -4.12 17.40
N ALA A 92 6.18 -5.11 18.13
CA ALA A 92 5.76 -4.94 19.54
C ALA A 92 6.93 -4.67 20.49
N THR A 93 8.14 -5.14 20.15
CA THR A 93 9.35 -4.95 20.96
C THR A 93 10.27 -3.85 20.44
N ALA A 94 9.93 -3.24 19.30
CA ALA A 94 10.68 -2.14 18.74
C ALA A 94 10.68 -0.93 19.69
N ARG A 95 11.86 -0.33 19.86
CA ARG A 95 12.00 0.93 20.60
C ARG A 95 12.13 2.06 19.59
N PRO A 96 11.56 3.23 19.85
CA PRO A 96 11.80 4.40 19.04
C PRO A 96 13.30 4.69 18.95
N PRO A 97 13.83 4.99 17.76
CA PRO A 97 15.24 5.34 17.59
C PRO A 97 15.53 6.67 18.29
N ARG A 98 16.69 6.79 18.93
CA ARG A 98 17.11 7.99 19.66
C ARG A 98 17.97 8.93 18.82
N ASN A 99 18.46 8.43 17.70
CA ASN A 99 19.30 9.16 16.77
C ASN A 99 19.23 8.58 15.37
N ARG A 100 19.80 9.32 14.40
CA ARG A 100 19.81 8.96 12.99
C ARG A 100 20.39 7.58 12.70
N MET A 101 21.46 7.21 13.39
CA MET A 101 22.10 5.92 13.16
C MET A 101 21.22 4.76 13.63
N GLU A 102 20.61 4.88 14.81
CA GLU A 102 19.64 3.88 15.30
C GLU A 102 18.44 3.74 14.37
N ALA A 103 17.94 4.83 13.78
CA ALA A 103 16.86 4.78 12.81
C ALA A 103 17.28 4.02 11.54
N ILE A 104 18.46 4.30 11.00
CA ILE A 104 19.01 3.61 9.83
C ILE A 104 19.21 2.12 10.11
N ASP A 105 19.84 1.75 11.23
CA ASP A 105 20.09 0.36 11.57
C ASP A 105 18.78 -0.40 11.86
N GLY A 106 17.80 0.27 12.45
CA GLY A 106 16.46 -0.25 12.65
C GLY A 106 15.75 -0.55 11.32
N ALA A 107 15.84 0.38 10.36
CA ALA A 107 15.30 0.19 9.02
C ALA A 107 15.96 -0.99 8.29
N VAL A 108 17.30 -1.10 8.34
CA VAL A 108 18.02 -2.24 7.74
C VAL A 108 17.56 -3.56 8.35
N LYS A 109 17.42 -3.62 9.68
CA LYS A 109 16.98 -4.84 10.38
C LYS A 109 15.56 -5.25 9.99
N ILE A 110 14.64 -4.30 9.89
CA ILE A 110 13.25 -4.62 9.52
C ILE A 110 13.14 -5.00 8.05
N PHE A 111 13.79 -4.28 7.12
CA PHE A 111 13.74 -4.62 5.69
C PHE A 111 14.44 -5.94 5.37
N LYS A 112 15.53 -6.31 6.05
CA LYS A 112 16.11 -7.67 5.97
C LYS A 112 15.12 -8.76 6.42
N HIS A 113 14.16 -8.43 7.29
CA HIS A 113 13.18 -9.40 7.78
C HIS A 113 11.93 -9.50 6.91
N ILE A 114 11.38 -8.36 6.47
CA ILE A 114 10.12 -8.32 5.71
C ILE A 114 10.33 -8.27 4.20
N GLY A 115 11.53 -7.86 3.75
CA GLY A 115 11.86 -7.66 2.35
C GLY A 115 11.95 -8.96 1.54
N SER A 116 12.29 -8.80 0.29
CA SER A 116 12.33 -9.86 -0.71
C SER A 116 13.52 -10.80 -0.50
N HIS A 117 13.25 -12.07 -0.30
CA HIS A 117 14.31 -13.10 -0.17
C HIS A 117 14.65 -13.77 -1.50
N GLY A 118 13.86 -13.58 -2.54
CA GLY A 118 14.13 -14.04 -3.90
C GLY A 118 14.96 -13.08 -4.75
N TYR A 119 15.37 -11.94 -4.18
CA TYR A 119 16.13 -10.89 -4.85
C TYR A 119 17.29 -10.42 -3.97
N PRO A 120 18.37 -9.88 -4.57
CA PRO A 120 19.44 -9.25 -3.81
C PRO A 120 18.94 -8.10 -2.94
N PHE A 121 19.36 -8.05 -1.68
CA PHE A 121 19.05 -6.98 -0.75
C PHE A 121 20.04 -5.82 -0.92
N ASP A 122 19.51 -4.63 -1.27
CA ASP A 122 20.31 -3.41 -1.36
C ASP A 122 20.33 -2.68 -0.01
N GLU A 123 21.30 -3.01 0.84
CA GLU A 123 21.45 -2.35 2.13
C GLU A 123 21.82 -0.87 1.97
N GLY A 124 22.61 -0.52 0.96
CA GLY A 124 23.03 0.86 0.70
C GLY A 124 21.82 1.77 0.44
N TRP A 125 20.94 1.33 -0.42
CA TRP A 125 19.68 2.04 -0.73
C TRP A 125 18.80 2.19 0.51
N VAL A 126 18.62 1.13 1.29
CA VAL A 126 17.80 1.18 2.52
C VAL A 126 18.40 2.16 3.53
N ARG A 127 19.72 2.16 3.72
CA ARG A 127 20.42 3.09 4.62
C ARG A 127 20.24 4.54 4.18
N GLU A 128 20.40 4.81 2.89
CA GLU A 128 20.21 6.15 2.32
C GLU A 128 18.77 6.64 2.56
N LYS A 129 17.76 5.84 2.19
CA LYS A 129 16.36 6.24 2.33
C LYS A 129 15.92 6.40 3.78
N ALA A 130 16.40 5.55 4.68
CA ALA A 130 16.14 5.70 6.11
C ALA A 130 16.78 6.98 6.68
N GLY A 131 17.99 7.33 6.22
CA GLY A 131 18.63 8.59 6.58
C GLY A 131 17.84 9.80 6.12
N VAL A 132 17.42 9.83 4.86
CA VAL A 132 16.57 10.91 4.31
C VAL A 132 15.24 11.02 5.06
N ALA A 133 14.62 9.89 5.41
CA ALA A 133 13.37 9.89 6.17
C ALA A 133 13.56 10.50 7.56
N TRP A 134 14.63 10.13 8.27
CA TRP A 134 14.97 10.70 9.57
C TRP A 134 15.22 12.20 9.49
N ASP A 135 15.95 12.66 8.47
CA ASP A 135 16.29 14.08 8.29
C ASP A 135 15.05 14.94 8.02
N ARG A 136 13.97 14.35 7.47
CA ARG A 136 12.66 15.01 7.27
C ARG A 136 11.81 15.07 8.53
N ASP A 137 11.75 13.99 9.28
CA ASP A 137 10.99 13.89 10.53
C ASP A 137 11.65 12.83 11.45
N PRO A 138 12.40 13.29 12.49
CA PRO A 138 13.05 12.39 13.43
C PRO A 138 12.08 11.81 14.48
N THR A 139 10.78 12.13 14.39
CA THR A 139 9.77 11.59 15.28
C THR A 139 9.13 10.32 14.73
N SER A 140 8.54 9.50 15.58
CA SER A 140 7.72 8.36 15.18
C SER A 140 6.21 8.69 15.18
N ASP A 141 5.86 9.93 15.47
CA ASP A 141 4.48 10.36 15.66
C ASP A 141 3.64 10.23 14.40
N GLY A 142 4.22 10.62 13.25
CA GLY A 142 3.57 10.49 11.95
C GLY A 142 3.24 9.04 11.61
N VAL A 143 4.20 8.13 11.81
CA VAL A 143 4.01 6.68 11.58
C VAL A 143 2.92 6.13 12.49
N THR A 144 2.93 6.51 13.78
CA THR A 144 1.93 6.05 14.74
C THR A 144 0.52 6.54 14.38
N ARG A 145 0.37 7.81 13.94
CA ARG A 145 -0.91 8.35 13.48
C ARG A 145 -1.43 7.64 12.24
N GLN A 146 -0.56 7.37 11.26
CA GLN A 146 -0.92 6.65 10.04
C GLN A 146 -1.37 5.21 10.35
N LEU A 147 -0.63 4.51 11.21
CA LEU A 147 -1.00 3.16 11.64
C LEU A 147 -2.34 3.15 12.37
N ALA A 148 -2.57 4.12 13.26
CA ALA A 148 -3.85 4.30 13.92
C ALA A 148 -4.98 4.53 12.92
N GLY A 149 -4.75 5.33 11.87
CA GLY A 149 -5.70 5.55 10.78
C GLY A 149 -6.07 4.28 10.03
N VAL A 150 -5.09 3.42 9.75
CA VAL A 150 -5.31 2.11 9.12
C VAL A 150 -6.19 1.23 10.00
N PHE A 151 -5.87 1.09 11.30
CA PHE A 151 -6.67 0.27 12.22
C PHE A 151 -8.08 0.83 12.45
N ALA A 152 -8.21 2.15 12.56
CA ALA A 152 -9.50 2.80 12.75
C ALA A 152 -10.44 2.64 11.55
N SER A 153 -9.88 2.47 10.35
CA SER A 153 -10.65 2.25 9.12
C SER A 153 -11.25 0.84 9.02
N GLY A 154 -10.73 -0.12 9.77
CA GLY A 154 -11.29 -1.47 9.89
C GLY A 154 -11.40 -2.25 8.58
N ASP A 155 -12.44 -3.07 8.48
CA ASP A 155 -12.72 -3.90 7.32
C ASP A 155 -13.41 -3.10 6.21
N ARG A 156 -12.74 -2.94 5.08
CA ARG A 156 -13.21 -2.21 3.90
C ARG A 156 -13.66 -3.13 2.75
N THR A 157 -13.84 -4.42 3.03
CA THR A 157 -14.18 -5.41 1.99
C THR A 157 -15.44 -5.02 1.22
N ALA A 158 -16.50 -4.59 1.93
CA ALA A 158 -17.72 -4.14 1.28
C ALA A 158 -17.53 -2.85 0.48
N GLU A 159 -16.77 -1.90 1.02
CA GLU A 159 -16.45 -0.62 0.37
C GLU A 159 -15.70 -0.85 -0.96
N ILE A 160 -14.63 -1.63 -0.94
CA ILE A 160 -13.85 -1.89 -2.16
C ILE A 160 -14.58 -2.79 -3.16
N GLY A 161 -15.60 -3.51 -2.73
CA GLY A 161 -16.50 -4.27 -3.61
C GLY A 161 -17.30 -3.39 -4.59
N ALA A 162 -17.41 -2.10 -4.30
CA ALA A 162 -18.04 -1.11 -5.17
C ALA A 162 -17.07 -0.52 -6.23
N ILE A 163 -15.82 -0.93 -6.26
CA ILE A 163 -14.85 -0.42 -7.25
C ILE A 163 -15.15 -1.01 -8.63
N GLU A 164 -15.45 -0.15 -9.59
CA GLU A 164 -15.76 -0.53 -10.97
C GLU A 164 -14.61 -0.29 -11.94
N VAL A 165 -13.64 0.57 -11.56
CA VAL A 165 -12.50 0.90 -12.42
C VAL A 165 -11.60 -0.31 -12.64
N PRO A 166 -10.94 -0.42 -13.80
CA PRO A 166 -9.97 -1.50 -14.04
C PRO A 166 -8.95 -1.57 -12.90
N THR A 167 -8.80 -2.74 -12.30
CA THR A 167 -7.95 -2.93 -11.11
C THR A 167 -6.94 -4.03 -11.32
N LEU A 168 -5.68 -3.72 -10.97
CA LEU A 168 -4.56 -4.65 -10.89
C LEU A 168 -4.11 -4.78 -9.44
N VAL A 169 -4.03 -5.99 -8.92
CA VAL A 169 -3.48 -6.30 -7.60
C VAL A 169 -2.18 -7.08 -7.78
N ILE A 170 -1.09 -6.56 -7.24
CA ILE A 170 0.23 -7.20 -7.25
C ILE A 170 0.62 -7.54 -5.82
N HIS A 171 1.09 -8.76 -5.57
CA HIS A 171 1.53 -9.16 -4.23
C HIS A 171 2.70 -10.15 -4.27
N GLY A 172 3.68 -9.95 -3.40
CA GLY A 172 4.80 -10.88 -3.25
C GLY A 172 4.40 -12.13 -2.45
N ASP A 173 4.87 -13.30 -2.86
CA ASP A 173 4.56 -14.57 -2.17
C ASP A 173 5.34 -14.76 -0.86
N ARG A 174 6.32 -13.90 -0.60
CA ARG A 174 7.18 -13.92 0.60
C ARG A 174 6.95 -12.75 1.56
N ASP A 175 5.87 -11.99 1.34
CA ASP A 175 5.54 -10.84 2.18
C ASP A 175 5.20 -11.26 3.62
N ARG A 176 6.00 -10.76 4.58
CA ARG A 176 5.85 -11.02 6.02
C ARG A 176 5.21 -9.88 6.78
N MET A 177 5.01 -8.72 6.13
CA MET A 177 4.35 -7.55 6.72
C MET A 177 2.84 -7.59 6.43
N VAL A 178 2.47 -7.78 5.16
CA VAL A 178 1.10 -8.03 4.73
C VAL A 178 1.07 -9.41 4.07
N HIS A 179 0.58 -10.41 4.79
CA HIS A 179 0.54 -11.77 4.25
C HIS A 179 -0.18 -11.81 2.89
N PRO A 180 0.26 -12.63 1.90
CA PRO A 180 -0.30 -12.66 0.55
C PRO A 180 -1.81 -12.87 0.47
N THR A 181 -2.41 -13.44 1.51
CA THR A 181 -3.88 -13.53 1.62
C THR A 181 -4.57 -12.17 1.56
N GLY A 182 -3.88 -11.07 1.91
CA GLY A 182 -4.39 -9.70 1.79
C GLY A 182 -4.62 -9.31 0.34
N GLY A 183 -3.64 -9.56 -0.54
CA GLY A 183 -3.78 -9.32 -1.98
C GLY A 183 -4.86 -10.19 -2.62
N VAL A 184 -4.89 -11.48 -2.25
CA VAL A 184 -5.94 -12.40 -2.72
C VAL A 184 -7.33 -11.91 -2.32
N ALA A 185 -7.51 -11.48 -1.06
CA ALA A 185 -8.78 -10.96 -0.57
C ALA A 185 -9.18 -9.66 -1.30
N THR A 186 -8.22 -8.76 -1.52
CA THR A 186 -8.44 -7.53 -2.30
C THR A 186 -8.93 -7.85 -3.71
N ALA A 187 -8.24 -8.76 -4.42
CA ALA A 187 -8.62 -9.14 -5.77
C ALA A 187 -9.99 -9.86 -5.84
N ARG A 188 -10.35 -10.61 -4.80
CA ARG A 188 -11.67 -11.27 -4.72
C ARG A 188 -12.80 -10.30 -4.42
N ALA A 189 -12.52 -9.26 -3.64
CA ALA A 189 -13.52 -8.26 -3.27
C ALA A 189 -13.86 -7.31 -4.43
N ILE A 190 -12.86 -6.96 -5.26
CA ILE A 190 -13.03 -6.01 -6.37
C ILE A 190 -13.46 -6.75 -7.63
N PRO A 191 -14.63 -6.42 -8.22
CA PRO A 191 -15.09 -7.07 -9.44
C PRO A 191 -14.08 -6.95 -10.59
N ARG A 192 -13.81 -8.07 -11.25
CA ARG A 192 -12.90 -8.16 -12.42
C ARG A 192 -11.45 -7.70 -12.15
N ALA A 193 -11.01 -7.63 -10.90
CA ALA A 193 -9.62 -7.32 -10.58
C ALA A 193 -8.68 -8.41 -11.12
N LYS A 194 -7.59 -8.00 -11.74
CA LYS A 194 -6.49 -8.91 -12.11
C LYS A 194 -5.58 -9.09 -10.91
N PHE A 195 -5.17 -10.33 -10.62
CA PHE A 195 -4.23 -10.63 -9.54
C PHE A 195 -2.93 -11.21 -10.07
N VAL A 196 -1.82 -10.65 -9.67
CA VAL A 196 -0.48 -11.12 -10.04
C VAL A 196 0.33 -11.37 -8.79
N THR A 197 0.84 -12.60 -8.66
CA THR A 197 1.81 -12.96 -7.63
C THR A 197 3.23 -12.73 -8.14
N MET A 198 4.07 -12.10 -7.33
CA MET A 198 5.49 -11.90 -7.63
C MET A 198 6.33 -12.90 -6.84
N PRO A 199 6.90 -13.93 -7.50
CA PRO A 199 7.69 -14.94 -6.82
C PRO A 199 8.92 -14.36 -6.11
N GLY A 200 9.17 -14.75 -4.87
CA GLY A 200 10.32 -14.31 -4.09
C GLY A 200 10.25 -12.88 -3.55
N MET A 201 9.24 -12.10 -3.92
CA MET A 201 9.05 -10.73 -3.45
C MET A 201 8.45 -10.71 -2.04
N GLY A 202 9.02 -9.86 -1.18
CA GLY A 202 8.53 -9.56 0.17
C GLY A 202 7.74 -8.27 0.23
N HIS A 203 7.90 -7.52 1.34
CA HIS A 203 7.25 -6.23 1.55
C HIS A 203 8.17 -5.07 1.16
N ASP A 204 8.72 -5.13 -0.02
CA ASP A 204 9.54 -4.11 -0.66
C ASP A 204 9.41 -4.20 -2.18
N LEU A 205 10.02 -3.27 -2.90
CA LEU A 205 10.13 -3.28 -4.36
C LEU A 205 11.61 -3.50 -4.73
N PRO A 206 12.09 -4.75 -4.79
CA PRO A 206 13.48 -5.03 -5.10
C PRO A 206 13.79 -4.65 -6.56
N PHE A 207 14.97 -4.11 -6.83
CA PHE A 207 15.36 -3.67 -8.18
C PHE A 207 15.17 -4.75 -9.26
N GLY A 208 15.46 -6.02 -8.92
CA GLY A 208 15.27 -7.14 -9.84
C GLY A 208 13.80 -7.42 -10.24
N ALA A 209 12.82 -6.87 -9.51
CA ALA A 209 11.40 -6.98 -9.83
C ALA A 209 10.86 -5.77 -10.63
N TRP A 210 11.60 -4.67 -10.71
CA TRP A 210 11.11 -3.41 -11.28
C TRP A 210 10.64 -3.55 -12.72
N GLY A 211 11.44 -4.19 -13.59
CA GLY A 211 11.04 -4.37 -15.00
C GLY A 211 9.65 -5.00 -15.09
N ARG A 212 9.44 -6.14 -14.40
CA ARG A 212 8.14 -6.83 -14.41
C ARG A 212 7.01 -6.00 -13.82
N ILE A 213 7.25 -5.27 -12.72
CA ILE A 213 6.23 -4.41 -12.08
C ILE A 213 5.88 -3.25 -13.01
N LEU A 214 6.86 -2.61 -13.64
CA LEU A 214 6.63 -1.51 -14.56
C LEU A 214 5.88 -1.95 -15.81
N ASP A 215 6.22 -3.12 -16.39
CA ASP A 215 5.48 -3.69 -17.53
C ASP A 215 4.02 -3.94 -17.16
N LEU A 216 3.75 -4.54 -16.00
CA LEU A 216 2.40 -4.80 -15.52
C LEU A 216 1.58 -3.50 -15.34
N ILE A 217 2.21 -2.45 -14.81
CA ILE A 217 1.56 -1.14 -14.65
C ILE A 217 1.33 -0.49 -16.01
N ALA A 218 2.32 -0.51 -16.92
CA ALA A 218 2.21 0.07 -18.25
C ALA A 218 1.08 -0.60 -19.05
N ASP A 219 1.05 -1.93 -19.07
CA ASP A 219 -0.02 -2.69 -19.74
C ASP A 219 -1.40 -2.39 -19.14
N HIS A 220 -1.46 -2.23 -17.81
CA HIS A 220 -2.72 -1.96 -17.11
C HIS A 220 -3.24 -0.53 -17.33
N THR A 221 -2.35 0.42 -17.55
CA THR A 221 -2.69 1.84 -17.76
C THR A 221 -2.81 2.21 -19.24
N ALA A 222 -2.42 1.30 -20.13
CA ALA A 222 -2.55 1.53 -21.58
C ALA A 222 -4.02 1.77 -21.98
N PRO A 223 -4.30 2.70 -22.91
CA PRO A 223 -5.64 2.85 -23.45
C PRO A 223 -6.14 1.50 -23.99
N ALA A 224 -7.42 1.18 -23.76
CA ALA A 224 -8.01 0.00 -24.40
C ALA A 224 -7.81 0.12 -25.92
N SER A 225 -7.07 -0.81 -26.53
CA SER A 225 -6.92 -0.85 -27.98
C SER A 225 -8.32 -0.96 -28.58
N VAL A 226 -8.72 0.03 -29.38
CA VAL A 226 -9.92 -0.07 -30.20
C VAL A 226 -9.62 -1.19 -31.20
N VAL A 227 -10.11 -2.39 -30.93
CA VAL A 227 -10.16 -3.46 -31.92
C VAL A 227 -11.13 -2.96 -32.98
N THR A 228 -10.63 -2.33 -34.02
CA THR A 228 -11.36 -2.10 -35.24
C THR A 228 -11.71 -3.47 -35.79
N ALA A 229 -12.97 -3.87 -35.62
CA ALA A 229 -13.53 -4.99 -36.36
C ALA A 229 -13.48 -4.60 -37.83
N THR A 230 -12.43 -5.06 -38.51
CA THR A 230 -12.37 -5.02 -39.97
C THR A 230 -13.43 -6.03 -40.41
N ASN A 231 -14.58 -5.53 -40.81
CA ASN A 231 -15.55 -6.27 -41.58
C ASN A 231 -14.81 -6.84 -42.82
N GLN A 232 -14.63 -8.13 -42.84
CA GLN A 232 -14.45 -8.85 -44.10
C GLN A 232 -15.86 -9.03 -44.70
N GLU A 233 -16.35 -7.98 -45.35
CA GLU A 233 -17.26 -8.11 -46.44
C GLU A 233 -16.37 -8.13 -47.72
N GLN A 234 -16.21 -9.29 -48.26
CA GLN A 234 -16.04 -9.43 -49.72
C GLN A 234 -16.18 -10.90 -50.14
N ALA A 235 -17.21 -11.07 -51.00
CA ALA A 235 -17.48 -12.11 -52.00
C ALA A 235 -18.06 -13.43 -51.53
#